data_7c75a3a3448b3af52ddf908c52d5f1a4
#
_entry.id   7c75a3a3448b3af52ddf908c52d5f1a4
#
_cell.length_a   1.000
_cell.length_b   1.000
_cell.length_c   1.000
_cell.angle_alpha   90.00
_cell.angle_beta   90.00
_cell.angle_gamma   90.00
#
_symmetry.space_group_name_H-M   'P 1'
#
loop_
_entity.id
_entity.type
_entity.pdbx_description
1 polymer ?
#
loop_
_entity_poly.entity_id
_entity_poly.type
_entity_poly.pdbx_seq_one_letter_code
_entity_poly.pdbx_strand_id
1 'polypeptide(L)'
;MITVVHKERQEKSSSDVQLWVYLGSISTKIQYGYTDSAKKKGNVKFLRITDIQEGRVNWSSVPYCDISNSKLVDLRLEENDILIARTGGTMGKSFLVKEISEESVFASYLIRIRLVEKLLSEYVDCFLDSPLYWKLLEKISYGTGQPNVNGTNLSKLLMPLPPLEEQQRMTTKIEMIRRSIRRINFE
;
A
#
# COMPACT_ATOMS: atom_id res chain seq x y z
N MET A 1 -21.23 -1.99 -2.09
CA MET A 1 -21.65 -1.59 -3.46
C MET A 1 -20.42 -0.97 -4.14
N ILE A 2 -19.88 -1.62 -5.17
CA ILE A 2 -18.70 -1.11 -5.90
C ILE A 2 -19.17 0.02 -6.79
N THR A 3 -18.70 1.24 -6.54
CA THR A 3 -18.99 2.39 -7.40
C THR A 3 -18.08 2.36 -8.62
N VAL A 4 -18.65 2.00 -9.77
CA VAL A 4 -17.95 1.95 -11.05
C VAL A 4 -18.18 3.28 -11.78
N VAL A 5 -17.09 3.95 -12.15
CA VAL A 5 -17.16 5.18 -12.97
C VAL A 5 -16.87 4.79 -14.42
N HIS A 6 -17.88 4.89 -15.28
CA HIS A 6 -17.72 4.69 -16.72
C HIS A 6 -17.18 5.95 -17.39
N LYS A 7 -16.08 5.82 -18.14
CA LYS A 7 -15.66 6.81 -19.12
C LYS A 7 -16.16 6.36 -20.50
N GLU A 8 -16.74 7.28 -21.27
CA GLU A 8 -17.45 7.02 -22.52
C GLU A 8 -16.74 6.07 -23.50
N ARG A 9 -17.54 5.21 -24.12
CA ARG A 9 -17.16 4.16 -25.06
C ARG A 9 -16.83 4.71 -26.44
N GLN A 10 -15.70 4.28 -27.00
CA GLN A 10 -15.61 3.85 -28.40
C GLN A 10 -15.68 2.32 -28.41
N GLU A 11 -16.46 1.75 -29.31
CA GLU A 11 -16.70 0.30 -29.40
C GLU A 11 -15.39 -0.47 -29.58
N LYS A 12 -14.99 -1.20 -28.55
CA LYS A 12 -13.91 -2.17 -28.56
C LYS A 12 -14.40 -3.49 -27.99
N SER A 13 -13.83 -4.58 -28.47
CA SER A 13 -14.06 -5.97 -28.07
C SER A 13 -14.25 -6.12 -26.55
N SER A 14 -15.08 -7.07 -26.10
CA SER A 14 -15.41 -7.31 -24.69
C SER A 14 -14.21 -7.62 -23.76
N SER A 15 -13.03 -7.88 -24.33
CA SER A 15 -11.75 -8.06 -23.63
C SER A 15 -11.04 -6.75 -23.28
N ASP A 16 -11.47 -5.59 -23.81
CA ASP A 16 -10.77 -4.30 -23.70
C ASP A 16 -11.44 -3.31 -22.73
N VAL A 17 -12.41 -3.73 -21.93
CA VAL A 17 -13.08 -2.85 -20.97
C VAL A 17 -12.22 -2.68 -19.73
N GLN A 18 -11.39 -1.65 -19.71
CA GLN A 18 -10.66 -1.25 -18.51
C GLN A 18 -11.60 -0.56 -17.53
N LEU A 19 -11.91 -1.22 -16.42
CA LEU A 19 -12.67 -0.62 -15.33
C LEU A 19 -11.79 0.36 -14.56
N TRP A 20 -12.39 1.44 -14.11
CA TRP A 20 -11.77 2.37 -13.16
C TRP A 20 -12.52 2.33 -11.85
N VAL A 21 -11.81 2.11 -10.77
CA VAL A 21 -12.38 1.97 -9.43
C VAL A 21 -11.71 2.90 -8.44
N TYR A 22 -12.44 3.32 -7.41
CA TYR A 22 -11.83 4.00 -6.28
C TYR A 22 -11.10 2.98 -5.40
N LEU A 23 -9.90 3.32 -4.94
CA LEU A 23 -9.12 2.45 -4.04
C LEU A 23 -9.93 2.08 -2.79
N GLY A 24 -10.74 3.01 -2.25
CA GLY A 24 -11.63 2.74 -1.14
C GLY A 24 -12.70 1.69 -1.43
N SER A 25 -13.17 1.54 -2.69
CA SER A 25 -14.21 0.57 -3.04
C SER A 25 -13.70 -0.88 -3.09
N ILE A 26 -12.39 -1.08 -3.19
CA ILE A 26 -11.73 -2.40 -3.16
C ILE A 26 -10.97 -2.63 -1.86
N SER A 27 -11.14 -1.75 -0.86
CA SER A 27 -10.49 -1.86 0.45
C SER A 27 -11.50 -2.17 1.55
N THR A 28 -11.16 -3.09 2.43
CA THR A 28 -11.91 -3.34 3.67
C THR A 28 -11.55 -2.34 4.76
N LYS A 29 -10.28 -1.87 4.77
CA LYS A 29 -9.80 -0.86 5.72
C LYS A 29 -8.78 0.07 5.05
N ILE A 30 -8.90 1.37 5.34
CA ILE A 30 -7.87 2.39 5.15
C ILE A 30 -7.70 3.07 6.51
N GLN A 31 -6.58 2.82 7.18
CA GLN A 31 -6.44 3.10 8.60
C GLN A 31 -5.05 3.62 8.96
N TYR A 32 -5.01 4.59 9.88
CA TYR A 32 -3.76 5.09 10.46
C TYR A 32 -3.20 4.11 11.49
N GLY A 33 -1.87 4.07 11.60
CA GLY A 33 -1.20 3.25 12.58
C GLY A 33 -1.27 3.80 14.00
N TYR A 34 -0.60 3.11 14.89
CA TYR A 34 -0.55 3.42 16.32
C TYR A 34 0.41 4.56 16.64
N THR A 35 0.05 5.37 17.60
CA THR A 35 0.94 6.44 18.13
C THR A 35 1.53 5.99 19.44
N ASP A 36 2.80 5.66 19.45
CA ASP A 36 3.60 5.35 20.63
C ASP A 36 5.08 5.64 20.35
N SER A 37 5.91 5.53 21.36
CA SER A 37 7.37 5.59 21.25
C SER A 37 7.96 4.21 21.01
N ALA A 38 8.97 4.15 20.15
CA ALA A 38 9.71 2.92 19.91
C ALA A 38 10.54 2.52 21.16
N LYS A 39 10.46 1.25 21.57
CA LYS A 39 11.07 0.70 22.76
C LYS A 39 11.97 -0.49 22.41
N LYS A 40 12.97 -0.77 23.22
CA LYS A 40 13.82 -1.96 23.07
C LYS A 40 13.07 -3.26 23.42
N LYS A 41 12.04 -3.18 24.25
CA LYS A 41 11.15 -4.29 24.67
C LYS A 41 9.73 -3.79 24.73
N GLY A 42 8.78 -4.65 24.44
CA GLY A 42 7.33 -4.39 24.44
C GLY A 42 6.58 -5.66 24.09
N ASN A 43 5.26 -5.58 24.00
CA ASN A 43 4.43 -6.75 23.73
C ASN A 43 4.25 -7.05 22.24
N VAL A 44 4.57 -6.10 21.32
CA VAL A 44 4.48 -6.30 19.87
C VAL A 44 5.58 -5.53 19.12
N LYS A 45 5.93 -5.99 17.93
CA LYS A 45 6.80 -5.24 17.01
C LYS A 45 6.09 -3.97 16.51
N PHE A 46 6.84 -2.88 16.39
CA PHE A 46 6.33 -1.56 16.02
C PHE A 46 7.01 -1.06 14.76
N LEU A 47 6.45 -1.41 13.60
CA LEU A 47 6.99 -1.08 12.29
C LEU A 47 6.86 0.41 12.01
N ARG A 48 8.00 1.08 11.78
CA ARG A 48 8.08 2.50 11.43
C ARG A 48 8.49 2.65 9.97
N ILE A 49 8.27 3.84 9.43
CA ILE A 49 8.71 4.19 8.07
C ILE A 49 10.23 4.01 7.88
N THR A 50 11.02 4.28 8.93
CA THR A 50 12.47 4.15 8.93
C THR A 50 12.97 2.71 8.92
N ASP A 51 12.13 1.76 9.27
CA ASP A 51 12.46 0.33 9.28
C ASP A 51 12.23 -0.31 7.90
N ILE A 52 11.60 0.43 6.98
CA ILE A 52 11.37 0.01 5.59
C ILE A 52 12.51 0.57 4.73
N GLN A 53 13.41 -0.31 4.29
CA GLN A 53 14.58 0.06 3.49
C GLN A 53 14.54 -0.72 2.16
N GLU A 54 14.58 0.00 1.04
CA GLU A 54 14.58 -0.59 -0.31
C GLU A 54 13.43 -1.59 -0.55
N GLY A 55 12.24 -1.31 0.02
CA GLY A 55 11.07 -2.18 -0.08
C GLY A 55 11.17 -3.48 0.74
N ARG A 56 12.01 -3.50 1.78
CA ARG A 56 12.21 -4.63 2.69
C ARG A 56 12.21 -4.18 4.15
N VAL A 57 11.92 -5.11 5.04
CA VAL A 57 11.99 -4.94 6.49
C VAL A 57 12.91 -5.98 7.08
N ASN A 58 13.92 -5.55 7.82
CA ASN A 58 14.68 -6.45 8.70
C ASN A 58 13.93 -6.54 10.03
N TRP A 59 13.07 -7.54 10.16
CA TRP A 59 12.21 -7.71 11.33
C TRP A 59 12.99 -7.86 12.64
N SER A 60 14.22 -8.37 12.62
CA SER A 60 15.05 -8.50 13.83
C SER A 60 15.40 -7.14 14.44
N SER A 61 15.53 -6.09 13.61
CA SER A 61 15.86 -4.74 14.04
C SER A 61 14.64 -3.84 14.31
N VAL A 62 13.43 -4.28 13.94
CA VAL A 62 12.19 -3.54 14.23
C VAL A 62 12.00 -3.43 15.73
N PRO A 63 11.82 -2.22 16.30
CA PRO A 63 11.61 -2.03 17.74
C PRO A 63 10.25 -2.55 18.18
N TYR A 64 9.98 -2.43 19.46
CA TYR A 64 8.72 -2.81 20.09
C TYR A 64 7.93 -1.57 20.55
N CYS A 65 6.64 -1.77 20.82
CA CYS A 65 5.81 -0.87 21.60
C CYS A 65 4.91 -1.66 22.57
N ASP A 66 4.20 -0.95 23.43
CA ASP A 66 3.16 -1.55 24.29
C ASP A 66 1.79 -1.10 23.78
N ILE A 67 0.92 -2.05 23.49
CA ILE A 67 -0.43 -1.80 22.98
C ILE A 67 -1.42 -2.68 23.74
N SER A 68 -2.62 -2.15 24.01
CA SER A 68 -3.69 -2.95 24.60
C SER A 68 -4.25 -3.98 23.62
N ASN A 69 -4.72 -5.11 24.11
CA ASN A 69 -5.28 -6.17 23.27
C ASN A 69 -6.40 -5.68 22.34
N SER A 70 -7.26 -4.78 22.82
CA SER A 70 -8.34 -4.23 22.02
C SER A 70 -7.84 -3.45 20.79
N LYS A 71 -6.81 -2.62 20.95
CA LYS A 71 -6.19 -1.90 19.86
C LYS A 71 -5.34 -2.80 18.96
N LEU A 72 -4.69 -3.80 19.54
CA LEU A 72 -3.88 -4.77 18.80
C LEU A 72 -4.72 -5.53 17.78
N VAL A 73 -5.90 -6.01 18.16
CA VAL A 73 -6.83 -6.71 17.24
C VAL A 73 -7.15 -5.86 16.02
N ASP A 74 -7.30 -4.54 16.19
CA ASP A 74 -7.63 -3.64 15.09
C ASP A 74 -6.41 -3.22 14.26
N LEU A 75 -5.23 -3.10 14.86
CA LEU A 75 -4.01 -2.55 14.25
C LEU A 75 -2.98 -3.61 13.86
N ARG A 76 -3.23 -4.87 14.15
CA ARG A 76 -2.35 -5.97 13.77
C ARG A 76 -2.10 -5.96 12.26
N LEU A 77 -0.84 -6.01 11.89
CA LEU A 77 -0.44 -6.23 10.50
C LEU A 77 -0.73 -7.67 10.07
N GLU A 78 -1.11 -7.81 8.83
CA GLU A 78 -1.29 -9.10 8.15
C GLU A 78 -0.53 -9.08 6.83
N GLU A 79 -0.16 -10.26 6.36
CA GLU A 79 0.39 -10.41 5.02
C GLU A 79 -0.62 -9.90 3.98
N ASN A 80 -0.10 -9.24 2.97
CA ASN A 80 -0.84 -8.52 1.94
C ASN A 80 -1.47 -7.18 2.38
N ASP A 81 -1.26 -6.71 3.60
CA ASP A 81 -1.48 -5.30 3.92
C ASP A 81 -0.52 -4.42 3.11
N ILE A 82 -1.01 -3.29 2.63
CA ILE A 82 -0.18 -2.28 1.97
C ILE A 82 -0.05 -1.08 2.90
N LEU A 83 1.17 -0.66 3.18
CA LEU A 83 1.46 0.52 3.99
C LEU A 83 1.89 1.68 3.10
N ILE A 84 1.34 2.87 3.35
CA ILE A 84 1.71 4.10 2.64
C ILE A 84 2.25 5.12 3.62
N ALA A 85 3.40 5.68 3.30
CA ALA A 85 4.00 6.80 4.04
C ALA A 85 3.18 8.08 3.85
N ARG A 86 2.71 8.69 4.94
CA ARG A 86 1.84 9.86 4.84
C ARG A 86 2.56 11.21 4.83
N THR A 87 3.79 11.27 5.33
CA THR A 87 4.56 12.53 5.51
C THR A 87 6.05 12.34 5.27
N GLY A 88 6.78 13.45 5.13
CA GLY A 88 8.24 13.47 5.00
C GLY A 88 8.73 13.15 3.59
N GLY A 89 10.04 12.93 3.44
CA GLY A 89 10.70 12.70 2.15
C GLY A 89 10.29 11.39 1.45
N THR A 90 9.59 10.50 2.14
CA THR A 90 9.06 9.24 1.60
C THR A 90 7.54 9.27 1.40
N MET A 91 6.91 10.44 1.55
CA MET A 91 5.47 10.60 1.39
C MET A 91 4.97 9.96 0.09
N GLY A 92 3.91 9.15 0.20
CA GLY A 92 3.32 8.43 -0.93
C GLY A 92 3.99 7.11 -1.28
N LYS A 93 5.21 6.81 -0.79
CA LYS A 93 5.82 5.50 -1.02
C LYS A 93 5.01 4.41 -0.35
N SER A 94 4.78 3.33 -1.09
CA SER A 94 4.09 2.13 -0.62
C SER A 94 5.06 1.03 -0.19
N PHE A 95 4.56 0.13 0.64
CA PHE A 95 5.24 -1.10 1.04
C PHE A 95 4.21 -2.22 1.18
N LEU A 96 4.35 -3.27 0.38
CA LEU A 96 3.54 -4.49 0.50
C LEU A 96 4.14 -5.41 1.57
N VAL A 97 3.36 -5.72 2.60
CA VAL A 97 3.74 -6.64 3.68
C VAL A 97 3.68 -8.07 3.16
N LYS A 98 4.81 -8.68 2.84
CA LYS A 98 4.90 -10.06 2.32
C LYS A 98 5.13 -11.08 3.42
N GLU A 99 5.91 -10.71 4.44
CA GLU A 99 6.31 -11.60 5.52
C GLU A 99 6.27 -10.85 6.86
N ILE A 100 5.83 -11.53 7.89
CA ILE A 100 5.79 -11.01 9.27
C ILE A 100 6.37 -12.08 10.19
N SER A 101 7.50 -11.80 10.86
CA SER A 101 8.15 -12.77 11.73
C SER A 101 7.51 -12.90 13.11
N GLU A 102 6.92 -11.82 13.61
CA GLU A 102 6.30 -11.72 14.93
C GLU A 102 5.05 -10.85 14.86
N GLU A 103 4.18 -10.94 15.86
CA GLU A 103 3.01 -10.07 15.98
C GLU A 103 3.43 -8.60 15.93
N SER A 104 2.85 -7.85 15.00
CA SER A 104 3.32 -6.52 14.65
C SER A 104 2.16 -5.55 14.46
N VAL A 105 2.41 -4.30 14.80
CA VAL A 105 1.60 -3.13 14.46
C VAL A 105 2.46 -2.10 13.74
N PHE A 106 1.87 -1.04 13.21
CA PHE A 106 2.58 -0.02 12.44
C PHE A 106 2.36 1.37 13.02
N ALA A 107 3.33 2.25 12.83
CA ALA A 107 3.34 3.60 13.38
C ALA A 107 2.35 4.53 12.66
N SER A 108 1.85 5.56 13.35
CA SER A 108 0.86 6.52 12.85
C SER A 108 1.29 7.36 11.64
N TYR A 109 2.57 7.36 11.31
CA TYR A 109 3.11 7.96 10.07
C TYR A 109 2.89 7.08 8.84
N LEU A 110 2.34 5.87 9.02
CA LEU A 110 1.92 4.98 7.96
C LEU A 110 0.40 4.88 7.93
N ILE A 111 -0.15 4.72 6.73
CA ILE A 111 -1.55 4.39 6.49
C ILE A 111 -1.59 2.99 5.92
N ARG A 112 -2.35 2.10 6.54
CA ARG A 112 -2.61 0.76 6.04
C ARG A 112 -3.79 0.77 5.08
N ILE A 113 -3.63 0.08 3.96
CA ILE A 113 -4.70 -0.33 3.06
C ILE A 113 -4.80 -1.84 3.15
N ARG A 114 -5.95 -2.36 3.54
CA ARG A 114 -6.29 -3.79 3.49
C ARG A 114 -7.35 -3.99 2.42
N LEU A 115 -7.06 -4.80 1.43
CA LEU A 115 -7.94 -5.03 0.30
C LEU A 115 -8.99 -6.09 0.60
N VAL A 116 -10.09 -6.07 -0.16
CA VAL A 116 -11.17 -7.07 -0.07
C VAL A 116 -10.68 -8.46 -0.48
N GLU A 117 -9.77 -8.51 -1.46
CA GLU A 117 -9.15 -9.73 -1.97
C GLU A 117 -7.64 -9.65 -1.90
N LYS A 118 -6.99 -10.62 -1.25
CA LYS A 118 -5.52 -10.67 -1.11
C LYS A 118 -4.80 -10.73 -2.46
N LEU A 119 -5.40 -11.37 -3.46
CA LEU A 119 -4.85 -11.47 -4.82
C LEU A 119 -4.68 -10.13 -5.52
N LEU A 120 -5.41 -9.09 -5.09
CA LEU A 120 -5.28 -7.72 -5.62
C LEU A 120 -4.01 -7.02 -5.13
N SER A 121 -3.42 -7.46 -4.02
CA SER A 121 -2.38 -6.70 -3.30
C SER A 121 -1.13 -6.46 -4.14
N GLU A 122 -0.67 -7.45 -4.89
CA GLU A 122 0.50 -7.30 -5.76
C GLU A 122 0.23 -6.35 -6.93
N TYR A 123 -0.98 -6.41 -7.51
CA TYR A 123 -1.36 -5.50 -8.59
C TYR A 123 -1.47 -4.06 -8.08
N VAL A 124 -2.12 -3.86 -6.93
CA VAL A 124 -2.24 -2.53 -6.30
C VAL A 124 -0.87 -1.98 -5.92
N ASP A 125 0.04 -2.80 -5.38
CA ASP A 125 1.43 -2.41 -5.09
C ASP A 125 2.15 -1.94 -6.36
N CYS A 126 2.01 -2.69 -7.47
CA CYS A 126 2.56 -2.27 -8.76
C CYS A 126 1.96 -0.94 -9.26
N PHE A 127 0.65 -0.74 -9.08
CA PHE A 127 0.00 0.53 -9.43
C PHE A 127 0.54 1.69 -8.58
N LEU A 128 0.74 1.49 -7.28
CA LEU A 128 1.25 2.50 -6.34
C LEU A 128 2.72 2.90 -6.60
N ASP A 129 3.47 2.11 -7.38
CA ASP A 129 4.81 2.46 -7.87
C ASP A 129 4.76 3.19 -9.24
N SER A 130 3.60 3.25 -9.90
CA SER A 130 3.48 3.73 -11.26
C SER A 130 3.55 5.27 -11.36
N PRO A 131 4.02 5.82 -12.51
CA PRO A 131 3.95 7.26 -12.76
C PRO A 131 2.52 7.83 -12.73
N LEU A 132 1.51 7.01 -13.04
CA LEU A 132 0.11 7.42 -12.97
C LEU A 132 -0.32 7.68 -11.52
N TYR A 133 0.03 6.77 -10.60
CA TYR A 133 -0.23 6.97 -9.18
C TYR A 133 0.37 8.27 -8.67
N TRP A 134 1.64 8.53 -8.98
CA TRP A 134 2.33 9.74 -8.51
C TRP A 134 1.68 11.03 -9.04
N LYS A 135 1.26 11.05 -10.31
CA LYS A 135 0.50 12.17 -10.87
C LYS A 135 -0.86 12.39 -10.19
N LEU A 136 -1.55 11.31 -9.84
CA LEU A 136 -2.83 11.39 -9.16
C LEU A 136 -2.65 11.82 -7.70
N LEU A 137 -1.64 11.28 -7.02
CA LEU A 137 -1.30 11.63 -5.65
C LEU A 137 -0.94 13.11 -5.53
N GLU A 138 -0.15 13.62 -6.45
CA GLU A 138 0.18 15.04 -6.53
C GLU A 138 -1.10 15.88 -6.57
N LYS A 139 -2.02 15.60 -7.48
CA LYS A 139 -3.28 16.35 -7.62
C LYS A 139 -4.14 16.37 -6.34
N ILE A 140 -4.19 15.27 -5.60
CA ILE A 140 -5.00 15.16 -4.38
C ILE A 140 -4.29 15.65 -3.12
N SER A 141 -2.96 15.81 -3.16
CA SER A 141 -2.15 16.29 -2.03
C SER A 141 -1.95 17.82 -2.03
N TYR A 142 -2.08 18.47 -3.17
CA TYR A 142 -1.90 19.92 -3.36
C TYR A 142 -3.18 20.72 -3.05
N GLY A 143 -3.71 20.66 -1.87
CA GLY A 143 -4.85 21.49 -1.47
C GLY A 143 -4.68 22.17 -0.12
N THR A 144 -3.65 21.80 0.60
CA THR A 144 -3.37 22.31 1.95
C THR A 144 -1.87 22.61 2.03
N GLY A 145 -1.47 23.79 2.44
CA GLY A 145 -0.10 24.34 2.42
C GLY A 145 1.07 23.42 2.83
N GLN A 146 0.82 22.19 3.21
CA GLN A 146 1.79 21.11 3.37
C GLN A 146 1.28 19.83 2.70
N PRO A 147 2.01 19.27 1.71
CA PRO A 147 1.63 18.02 1.09
C PRO A 147 1.48 16.91 2.13
N ASN A 148 0.30 16.30 2.21
CA ASN A 148 0.00 15.23 3.17
C ASN A 148 -0.92 14.19 2.53
N VAL A 149 -0.52 12.94 2.63
CA VAL A 149 -1.37 11.80 2.26
C VAL A 149 -2.26 11.45 3.45
N ASN A 150 -3.55 11.35 3.20
CA ASN A 150 -4.53 10.98 4.21
C ASN A 150 -5.47 9.87 3.69
N GLY A 151 -6.11 9.17 4.62
CA GLY A 151 -6.99 8.04 4.30
C GLY A 151 -8.16 8.41 3.40
N THR A 152 -8.74 9.60 3.58
CA THR A 152 -9.86 10.09 2.75
C THR A 152 -9.41 10.33 1.31
N ASN A 153 -8.24 10.92 1.10
CA ASN A 153 -7.71 11.14 -0.24
C ASN A 153 -7.33 9.81 -0.91
N LEU A 154 -6.69 8.89 -0.16
CA LEU A 154 -6.39 7.56 -0.67
C LEU A 154 -7.65 6.78 -1.07
N SER A 155 -8.72 6.86 -0.28
CA SER A 155 -9.97 6.18 -0.62
C SER A 155 -10.60 6.67 -1.93
N LYS A 156 -10.35 7.92 -2.31
CA LYS A 156 -10.82 8.56 -3.55
C LYS A 156 -9.83 8.43 -4.71
N LEU A 157 -8.70 7.78 -4.51
CA LEU A 157 -7.74 7.55 -5.57
C LEU A 157 -8.36 6.64 -6.62
N LEU A 158 -8.42 7.11 -7.86
CA LEU A 158 -8.98 6.38 -8.99
C LEU A 158 -7.87 5.55 -9.65
N MET A 159 -8.08 4.26 -9.79
CA MET A 159 -7.11 3.35 -10.40
C MET A 159 -7.74 2.45 -11.45
N PRO A 160 -6.98 2.03 -12.48
CA PRO A 160 -7.45 1.03 -13.42
C PRO A 160 -7.51 -0.34 -12.75
N LEU A 161 -8.55 -1.10 -13.02
CA LEU A 161 -8.72 -2.47 -12.54
C LEU A 161 -9.00 -3.39 -13.73
N PRO A 162 -7.96 -3.99 -14.34
CA PRO A 162 -8.12 -4.94 -15.41
C PRO A 162 -8.66 -6.29 -14.88
N PRO A 163 -9.10 -7.22 -15.76
CA PRO A 163 -9.45 -8.57 -15.36
C PRO A 163 -8.32 -9.27 -14.60
N LEU A 164 -8.66 -10.23 -13.74
CA LEU A 164 -7.70 -10.88 -12.83
C LEU A 164 -6.51 -11.52 -13.58
N GLU A 165 -6.76 -12.18 -14.70
CA GLU A 165 -5.69 -12.78 -15.53
C GLU A 165 -4.68 -11.74 -16.02
N GLU A 166 -5.16 -10.56 -16.41
CA GLU A 166 -4.29 -9.47 -16.83
C GLU A 166 -3.52 -8.86 -15.67
N GLN A 167 -4.13 -8.74 -14.48
CA GLN A 167 -3.43 -8.34 -13.26
C GLN A 167 -2.26 -9.29 -12.97
N GLN A 168 -2.51 -10.60 -12.99
CA GLN A 168 -1.48 -11.63 -12.77
C GLN A 168 -0.37 -11.58 -13.83
N ARG A 169 -0.73 -11.40 -15.09
CA ARG A 169 0.23 -11.26 -16.18
C ARG A 169 1.14 -10.03 -15.99
N MET A 170 0.55 -8.90 -15.58
CA MET A 170 1.28 -7.65 -15.34
C MET A 170 2.22 -7.79 -14.13
N THR A 171 1.74 -8.28 -13.01
CA THR A 171 2.54 -8.44 -11.78
C THR A 171 3.71 -9.40 -11.99
N THR A 172 3.47 -10.53 -12.64
CA THR A 172 4.53 -11.50 -13.00
C THR A 172 5.62 -10.84 -13.85
N LYS A 173 5.24 -10.10 -14.89
CA LYS A 173 6.18 -9.43 -15.78
C LYS A 173 7.00 -8.34 -15.06
N ILE A 174 6.33 -7.54 -14.22
CA ILE A 174 6.99 -6.49 -13.42
C ILE A 174 7.99 -7.12 -12.44
N GLU A 175 7.62 -8.20 -11.75
CA GLU A 175 8.52 -8.87 -10.82
C GLU A 175 9.74 -9.49 -11.52
N MET A 176 9.57 -10.06 -12.70
CA MET A 176 10.70 -10.55 -13.52
C MET A 176 11.67 -9.41 -13.86
N ILE A 177 11.16 -8.25 -14.28
CA ILE A 177 11.98 -7.07 -14.58
C ILE A 177 12.70 -6.57 -13.31
N ARG A 178 11.99 -6.44 -12.20
CA ARG A 178 12.58 -6.03 -10.91
C ARG A 178 13.72 -6.96 -10.48
N ARG A 179 13.55 -8.28 -10.65
CA ARG A 179 14.61 -9.27 -10.35
C ARG A 179 15.82 -9.12 -11.27
N SER A 180 15.60 -8.88 -12.55
CA SER A 180 16.70 -8.68 -13.53
C SER A 180 17.50 -7.42 -13.20
N ILE A 181 16.85 -6.30 -12.87
CA ILE A 181 17.52 -5.05 -12.49
C ILE A 181 18.36 -5.25 -11.21
N ARG A 182 17.81 -5.95 -10.22
CA ARG A 182 18.57 -6.23 -8.98
C ARG A 182 19.85 -7.02 -9.24
N ARG A 183 19.84 -8.00 -10.14
CA ARG A 183 21.05 -8.77 -10.50
C ARG A 183 22.14 -7.90 -11.11
N ILE A 184 21.78 -6.96 -11.97
CA ILE A 184 22.73 -6.04 -12.63
C ILE A 184 23.39 -5.08 -11.63
N ASN A 185 22.67 -4.66 -10.58
CA ASN A 185 23.21 -3.72 -9.58
C ASN A 185 24.10 -4.38 -8.52
N PHE A 186 24.25 -5.70 -8.52
CA PHE A 186 25.09 -6.45 -7.59
C PHE A 186 26.31 -7.11 -8.26
N GLU A 187 26.51 -6.93 -9.57
CA GLU A 187 27.74 -7.20 -10.31
C GLU A 187 28.58 -5.92 -10.49
#